data_49ffd160466da739dfb54bfdff152027
#
_entry.id   49ffd160466da739dfb54bfdff152027
#
_cell.length_a   1.000
_cell.length_b   1.000
_cell.length_c   1.000
_cell.angle_alpha   90.00
_cell.angle_beta   90.00
_cell.angle_gamma   90.00
#
_symmetry.space_group_name_H-M   'P 1'
#
loop_
_entity.id
_entity.type
_entity.pdbx_description
1 polymer ?
#
loop_
_entity_poly.entity_id
_entity_poly.type
_entity_poly.pdbx_seq_one_letter_code
_entity_poly.pdbx_strand_id
1 'polypeptide(L)'
;FISFFVFSFGLPRNLDFKGVGEKFKIPETNVLLFGFLLFFIFGSGGIIMDWSTLWLSKDLNAPLYLASMGLIFFSIGAIFANLFSNSLINLFSEKVVGCHFVMIGASIMLLSLLTNNFYIILVVLSFYGFAIANLVPIIIRQAVKQSNESIPMTVTNLITIGLSSTMIMPAGIGFLAEAYSLTLN
;
A
#
# COMPACT_ATOMS: atom_id res chain seq x y z
N PHE A 1 -18.47 16.08 2.05
CA PHE A 1 -19.67 16.56 2.76
C PHE A 1 -20.51 15.38 3.29
N ILE A 2 -20.81 14.36 2.47
CA ILE A 2 -21.63 13.19 2.87
C ILE A 2 -20.96 12.40 4.02
N SER A 3 -19.63 12.20 3.98
CA SER A 3 -18.88 11.51 5.03
C SER A 3 -18.95 12.26 6.38
N PHE A 4 -18.92 13.58 6.37
CA PHE A 4 -19.07 14.39 7.59
C PHE A 4 -20.47 14.21 8.21
N PHE A 5 -21.50 14.12 7.38
CA PHE A 5 -22.90 13.94 7.83
C PHE A 5 -23.08 12.54 8.46
N VAL A 6 -22.58 11.49 7.82
CA VAL A 6 -22.61 10.11 8.35
C VAL A 6 -21.84 9.99 9.67
N PHE A 7 -20.68 10.67 9.76
CA PHE A 7 -19.86 10.68 10.99
C PHE A 7 -20.57 11.40 12.14
N SER A 8 -21.25 12.51 11.89
CA SER A 8 -21.93 13.28 12.96
C SER A 8 -23.14 12.57 13.56
N PHE A 9 -23.77 11.65 12.82
CA PHE A 9 -24.92 10.86 13.29
C PHE A 9 -24.51 9.51 13.90
N GLY A 10 -23.37 8.96 13.54
CA GLY A 10 -22.89 7.63 13.96
C GLY A 10 -22.00 7.62 15.20
N LEU A 11 -21.48 8.77 15.63
CA LEU A 11 -20.61 8.82 16.81
C LEU A 11 -21.45 8.85 18.10
N PRO A 12 -21.23 7.91 19.05
CA PRO A 12 -21.83 8.01 20.37
C PRO A 12 -21.37 9.32 21.04
N ARG A 13 -22.34 10.05 21.61
CA ARG A 13 -22.16 11.40 22.17
C ARG A 13 -21.20 11.49 23.35
N ASN A 14 -20.81 10.34 23.93
CA ASN A 14 -19.90 10.22 25.05
C ASN A 14 -18.71 9.33 24.67
N LEU A 15 -17.84 9.85 23.81
CA LEU A 15 -16.47 9.34 23.69
C LEU A 15 -15.67 9.95 24.84
N ASP A 16 -15.67 9.28 26.00
CA ASP A 16 -14.65 9.51 27.01
C ASP A 16 -13.31 9.09 26.42
N PHE A 17 -12.69 10.00 25.67
CA PHE A 17 -11.27 9.91 25.38
C PHE A 17 -10.50 10.08 26.69
N LYS A 18 -10.47 9.09 27.53
CA LYS A 18 -9.37 8.91 28.45
C LYS A 18 -8.15 8.68 27.56
N GLY A 19 -7.58 9.78 27.10
CA GLY A 19 -6.26 9.78 26.51
C GLY A 19 -5.33 9.19 27.56
N VAL A 20 -5.08 7.90 27.48
CA VAL A 20 -3.95 7.31 28.18
C VAL A 20 -2.77 7.95 27.51
N GLY A 21 -2.21 8.98 28.17
CA GLY A 21 -0.98 9.62 27.75
C GLY A 21 0.16 8.61 27.92
N GLU A 22 0.17 7.57 27.10
CA GLU A 22 1.31 6.67 27.01
C GLU A 22 2.47 7.49 26.47
N LYS A 23 3.53 7.60 27.29
CA LYS A 23 4.77 8.25 26.86
C LYS A 23 5.29 7.56 25.61
N PHE A 24 5.74 8.35 24.65
CA PHE A 24 6.40 7.82 23.46
C PHE A 24 7.48 6.81 23.89
N LYS A 25 7.28 5.57 23.50
CA LYS A 25 8.21 4.46 23.70
C LYS A 25 8.76 4.05 22.35
N ILE A 26 10.04 3.74 22.30
CA ILE A 26 10.63 3.14 21.11
C ILE A 26 9.92 1.79 20.89
N PRO A 27 9.39 1.51 19.68
CA PRO A 27 8.68 0.27 19.40
C PRO A 27 9.55 -0.97 19.65
N GLU A 28 8.92 -2.05 20.09
CA GLU A 28 9.59 -3.35 20.22
C GLU A 28 10.17 -3.81 18.87
N THR A 29 11.24 -4.61 18.91
CA THR A 29 11.91 -5.13 17.70
C THR A 29 10.95 -5.82 16.75
N ASN A 30 9.99 -6.60 17.27
CA ASN A 30 8.97 -7.25 16.45
C ASN A 30 8.08 -6.23 15.73
N VAL A 31 7.67 -5.17 16.42
CA VAL A 31 6.85 -4.09 15.84
C VAL A 31 7.64 -3.34 14.78
N LEU A 32 8.93 -3.11 15.01
CA LEU A 32 9.82 -2.48 14.01
C LEU A 32 9.95 -3.36 12.74
N LEU A 33 10.10 -4.68 12.88
CA LEU A 33 10.18 -5.59 11.72
C LEU A 33 8.89 -5.56 10.90
N PHE A 34 7.73 -5.63 11.53
CA PHE A 34 6.45 -5.51 10.84
C PHE A 34 6.23 -4.11 10.26
N GLY A 35 6.67 -3.06 10.97
CA GLY A 35 6.66 -1.68 10.48
C GLY A 35 7.52 -1.53 9.21
N PHE A 36 8.69 -2.17 9.17
CA PHE A 36 9.56 -2.18 8.00
C PHE A 36 8.92 -2.90 6.80
N LEU A 37 8.19 -3.98 7.01
CA LEU A 37 7.39 -4.60 5.96
C LEU A 37 6.31 -3.65 5.44
N LEU A 38 5.59 -2.97 6.32
CA LEU A 38 4.59 -1.97 5.92
C LEU A 38 5.23 -0.78 5.19
N PHE A 39 6.45 -0.39 5.57
CA PHE A 39 7.20 0.65 4.88
C PHE A 39 7.37 0.32 3.39
N PHE A 40 7.77 -0.88 3.03
CA PHE A 40 7.90 -1.28 1.63
C PHE A 40 6.54 -1.39 0.92
N ILE A 41 5.51 -1.86 1.61
CA ILE A 41 4.17 -2.00 1.04
C ILE A 41 3.56 -0.63 0.71
N PHE A 42 3.54 0.28 1.68
CA PHE A 42 3.03 1.63 1.44
C PHE A 42 3.90 2.41 0.47
N GLY A 43 5.23 2.25 0.55
CA GLY A 43 6.15 2.89 -0.37
C GLY A 43 5.97 2.45 -1.82
N SER A 44 5.80 1.14 -2.07
CA SER A 44 5.53 0.63 -3.41
C SER A 44 4.19 1.11 -3.96
N GLY A 45 3.16 1.18 -3.10
CA GLY A 45 1.88 1.79 -3.45
C GLY A 45 2.02 3.28 -3.77
N GLY A 46 2.77 4.04 -2.97
CA GLY A 46 3.06 5.44 -3.20
C GLY A 46 3.77 5.68 -4.54
N ILE A 47 4.79 4.88 -4.85
CA ILE A 47 5.48 4.95 -6.15
C ILE A 47 4.50 4.78 -7.31
N ILE A 48 3.61 3.78 -7.23
CA ILE A 48 2.62 3.56 -8.29
C ILE A 48 1.66 4.74 -8.39
N MET A 49 1.20 5.27 -7.26
CA MET A 49 0.28 6.41 -7.24
C MET A 49 0.87 7.65 -7.89
N ASP A 50 2.14 7.94 -7.63
CA ASP A 50 2.79 9.17 -8.10
C ASP A 50 3.41 9.01 -9.49
N TRP A 51 3.96 7.84 -9.81
CA TRP A 51 4.80 7.64 -11.00
C TRP A 51 4.12 6.84 -12.12
N SER A 52 3.04 6.09 -11.87
CA SER A 52 2.43 5.26 -12.92
C SER A 52 1.95 6.06 -14.12
N THR A 53 1.32 7.21 -13.88
CA THR A 53 0.83 8.08 -14.95
C THR A 53 1.98 8.65 -15.78
N LEU A 54 3.06 9.09 -15.12
CA LEU A 54 4.24 9.63 -15.80
C LEU A 54 4.94 8.56 -16.63
N TRP A 55 5.12 7.37 -16.07
CA TRP A 55 5.70 6.22 -16.74
C TRP A 55 4.90 5.79 -17.97
N LEU A 56 3.59 5.59 -17.82
CA LEU A 56 2.72 5.21 -18.94
C LEU A 56 2.70 6.28 -20.06
N SER A 57 2.78 7.55 -19.69
CA SER A 57 2.79 8.64 -20.66
C SER A 57 4.12 8.76 -21.39
N LYS A 58 5.27 8.64 -20.69
CA LYS A 58 6.59 8.83 -21.28
C LYS A 58 7.09 7.60 -22.01
N ASP A 59 7.02 6.43 -21.40
CA ASP A 59 7.65 5.22 -21.95
C ASP A 59 6.74 4.51 -22.97
N LEU A 60 5.41 4.55 -22.76
CA LEU A 60 4.46 3.95 -23.69
C LEU A 60 3.80 4.96 -24.63
N ASN A 61 4.21 6.24 -24.58
CA ASN A 61 3.63 7.32 -25.38
C ASN A 61 2.10 7.41 -25.27
N ALA A 62 1.52 6.99 -24.13
CA ALA A 62 0.09 7.05 -23.91
C ALA A 62 -0.35 8.50 -23.67
N PRO A 63 -1.45 8.96 -24.29
CA PRO A 63 -2.02 10.26 -23.94
C PRO A 63 -2.29 10.38 -22.44
N LEU A 64 -2.09 11.56 -21.85
CA LEU A 64 -2.14 11.76 -20.40
C LEU A 64 -3.46 11.27 -19.77
N TYR A 65 -4.58 11.44 -20.47
CA TYR A 65 -5.90 10.97 -20.00
C TYR A 65 -6.01 9.45 -19.95
N LEU A 66 -5.32 8.71 -20.83
CA LEU A 66 -5.23 7.26 -20.77
C LEU A 66 -4.19 6.81 -19.75
N ALA A 67 -3.06 7.50 -19.64
CA ALA A 67 -2.02 7.18 -18.68
C ALA A 67 -2.53 7.22 -17.24
N SER A 68 -3.44 8.14 -16.90
CA SER A 68 -4.09 8.21 -15.59
C SER A 68 -4.95 6.97 -15.26
N MET A 69 -5.33 6.16 -16.25
CA MET A 69 -6.02 4.89 -16.02
C MET A 69 -5.19 3.91 -15.18
N GLY A 70 -3.85 4.01 -15.21
CA GLY A 70 -2.97 3.19 -14.37
C GLY A 70 -3.32 3.27 -12.89
N LEU A 71 -3.50 4.49 -12.37
CA LEU A 71 -3.92 4.71 -10.99
C LEU A 71 -5.34 4.18 -10.71
N ILE A 72 -6.26 4.35 -11.65
CA ILE A 72 -7.63 3.87 -11.51
C ILE A 72 -7.66 2.34 -11.41
N PHE A 73 -6.97 1.64 -12.31
CA PHE A 73 -6.92 0.18 -12.31
C PHE A 73 -6.24 -0.37 -11.05
N PHE A 74 -5.14 0.23 -10.60
CA PHE A 74 -4.50 -0.12 -9.33
C PHE A 74 -5.47 0.05 -8.15
N SER A 75 -6.19 1.17 -8.08
CA SER A 75 -7.16 1.46 -7.03
C SER A 75 -8.35 0.50 -7.05
N ILE A 76 -8.84 0.13 -8.23
CA ILE A 76 -9.90 -0.88 -8.39
C ILE A 76 -9.44 -2.21 -7.79
N GLY A 77 -8.24 -2.67 -8.12
CA GLY A 77 -7.66 -3.88 -7.55
C GLY A 77 -7.59 -3.83 -6.01
N ALA A 78 -7.12 -2.73 -5.46
CA ALA A 78 -7.03 -2.51 -4.02
C ALA A 78 -8.42 -2.51 -3.33
N ILE A 79 -9.43 -1.91 -3.96
CA ILE A 79 -10.82 -1.93 -3.46
C ILE A 79 -11.35 -3.36 -3.40
N PHE A 80 -11.20 -4.13 -4.49
CA PHE A 80 -11.63 -5.54 -4.51
C PHE A 80 -10.90 -6.37 -3.45
N ALA A 81 -9.60 -6.16 -3.27
CA ALA A 81 -8.84 -6.83 -2.22
C ALA A 81 -9.44 -6.58 -0.83
N ASN A 82 -9.72 -5.32 -0.49
CA ASN A 82 -10.28 -4.96 0.81
C ASN A 82 -11.68 -5.54 1.02
N LEU A 83 -12.53 -5.56 -0.03
CA LEU A 83 -13.87 -6.13 0.04
C LEU A 83 -13.86 -7.64 0.27
N PHE A 84 -12.94 -8.36 -0.37
CA PHE A 84 -12.87 -9.82 -0.34
C PHE A 84 -11.79 -10.37 0.60
N SER A 85 -11.04 -9.52 1.31
CA SER A 85 -9.91 -9.92 2.16
C SER A 85 -10.26 -11.05 3.13
N ASN A 86 -11.36 -10.94 3.87
CA ASN A 86 -11.78 -11.96 4.82
C ASN A 86 -12.13 -13.30 4.13
N SER A 87 -12.81 -13.24 3.00
CA SER A 87 -13.16 -14.44 2.23
C SER A 87 -11.93 -15.14 1.68
N LEU A 88 -10.96 -14.37 1.19
CA LEU A 88 -9.68 -14.88 0.69
C LEU A 88 -8.85 -15.54 1.79
N ILE A 89 -8.77 -14.90 2.96
CA ILE A 89 -8.04 -15.45 4.11
C ILE A 89 -8.68 -16.76 4.59
N ASN A 90 -10.01 -16.83 4.59
CA ASN A 90 -10.73 -18.04 4.98
C ASN A 90 -10.53 -19.19 3.97
N LEU A 91 -10.43 -18.88 2.68
CA LEU A 91 -10.22 -19.88 1.61
C LEU A 91 -8.77 -20.36 1.52
N PHE A 92 -7.81 -19.45 1.60
CA PHE A 92 -6.40 -19.71 1.26
C PHE A 92 -5.43 -19.62 2.43
N SER A 93 -5.85 -19.21 3.61
CA SER A 93 -5.03 -18.84 4.78
C SER A 93 -4.26 -17.51 4.63
N GLU A 94 -3.93 -16.89 5.78
CA GLU A 94 -3.16 -15.64 5.84
C GLU A 94 -1.79 -15.74 5.15
N LYS A 95 -1.13 -16.90 5.27
CA LYS A 95 0.19 -17.14 4.68
C LYS A 95 0.15 -17.17 3.15
N VAL A 96 -0.85 -17.82 2.58
CA VAL A 96 -0.98 -17.91 1.11
C VAL A 96 -1.34 -16.54 0.54
N VAL A 97 -2.32 -15.86 1.10
CA VAL A 97 -2.74 -14.53 0.64
C VAL A 97 -1.61 -13.51 0.83
N GLY A 98 -0.92 -13.54 1.98
CA GLY A 98 0.15 -12.59 2.28
C GLY A 98 1.43 -12.83 1.47
N CYS A 99 1.88 -14.06 1.29
CA CYS A 99 3.14 -14.34 0.61
C CYS A 99 2.97 -14.63 -0.88
N HIS A 100 2.12 -15.60 -1.23
CA HIS A 100 2.06 -16.06 -2.62
C HIS A 100 1.40 -15.04 -3.56
N PHE A 101 0.31 -14.39 -3.14
CA PHE A 101 -0.36 -13.40 -3.98
C PHE A 101 0.55 -12.21 -4.28
N VAL A 102 1.34 -11.79 -3.30
CA VAL A 102 2.29 -10.68 -3.47
C VAL A 102 3.46 -11.09 -4.34
N MET A 103 4.03 -12.29 -4.13
CA MET A 103 5.10 -12.78 -4.98
C MET A 103 4.64 -12.92 -6.43
N ILE A 104 3.45 -13.48 -6.67
CA ILE A 104 2.87 -13.58 -8.01
C ILE A 104 2.62 -12.18 -8.58
N GLY A 105 2.01 -11.28 -7.82
CA GLY A 105 1.74 -9.91 -8.25
C GLY A 105 3.00 -9.16 -8.64
N ALA A 106 4.04 -9.23 -7.81
CA ALA A 106 5.34 -8.61 -8.08
C ALA A 106 6.03 -9.23 -9.32
N SER A 107 5.99 -10.57 -9.46
CA SER A 107 6.58 -11.25 -10.62
C SER A 107 5.87 -10.88 -11.92
N ILE A 108 4.54 -10.87 -11.92
CA ILE A 108 3.75 -10.47 -13.10
C ILE A 108 4.00 -8.98 -13.42
N MET A 109 4.13 -8.13 -12.40
CA MET A 109 4.46 -6.72 -12.60
C MET A 109 5.82 -6.56 -13.29
N LEU A 110 6.86 -7.25 -12.81
CA LEU A 110 8.18 -7.22 -13.43
C LEU A 110 8.14 -7.73 -14.88
N LEU A 111 7.44 -8.84 -15.14
CA LEU A 111 7.30 -9.39 -16.50
C LEU A 111 6.52 -8.44 -17.42
N SER A 112 5.55 -7.71 -16.92
CA SER A 112 4.77 -6.76 -17.71
C SER A 112 5.60 -5.59 -18.23
N LEU A 113 6.70 -5.23 -17.55
CA LEU A 113 7.63 -4.19 -18.02
C LEU A 113 8.29 -4.56 -19.36
N LEU A 114 8.38 -5.86 -19.69
CA LEU A 114 8.95 -6.35 -20.94
C LEU A 114 7.95 -6.31 -22.11
N THR A 115 6.66 -6.15 -21.84
CA THR A 115 5.61 -6.31 -22.87
C THR A 115 5.37 -5.06 -23.71
N ASN A 116 5.73 -3.87 -23.22
CA ASN A 116 5.42 -2.57 -23.82
C ASN A 116 3.94 -2.41 -24.26
N ASN A 117 3.03 -3.21 -23.67
CA ASN A 117 1.62 -3.21 -24.01
C ASN A 117 0.81 -2.51 -22.92
N PHE A 118 0.26 -1.36 -23.26
CA PHE A 118 -0.50 -0.51 -22.36
C PHE A 118 -1.64 -1.25 -21.65
N TYR A 119 -2.43 -2.04 -22.36
CA TYR A 119 -3.59 -2.72 -21.79
C TYR A 119 -3.19 -3.85 -20.83
N ILE A 120 -2.12 -4.60 -21.16
CA ILE A 120 -1.58 -5.62 -20.27
C ILE A 120 -1.13 -4.99 -18.97
N ILE A 121 -0.42 -3.87 -19.03
CA ILE A 121 0.07 -3.16 -17.85
C ILE A 121 -1.08 -2.68 -16.97
N LEU A 122 -2.17 -2.17 -17.53
CA LEU A 122 -3.35 -1.77 -16.74
C LEU A 122 -3.94 -2.95 -15.95
N VAL A 123 -4.11 -4.11 -16.60
CA VAL A 123 -4.62 -5.31 -15.93
C VAL A 123 -3.67 -5.76 -14.82
N VAL A 124 -2.36 -5.74 -15.09
CA VAL A 124 -1.33 -6.11 -14.11
C VAL A 124 -1.30 -5.14 -12.94
N LEU A 125 -1.44 -3.83 -13.17
CA LEU A 125 -1.55 -2.84 -12.10
C LEU A 125 -2.75 -3.11 -11.19
N SER A 126 -3.91 -3.50 -11.76
CA SER A 126 -5.08 -3.88 -10.96
C SER A 126 -4.79 -5.12 -10.11
N PHE A 127 -4.16 -6.15 -10.69
CA PHE A 127 -3.78 -7.35 -9.95
C PHE A 127 -2.75 -7.07 -8.86
N TYR A 128 -1.79 -6.19 -9.13
CA TYR A 128 -0.78 -5.78 -8.15
C TYR A 128 -1.40 -4.99 -6.99
N GLY A 129 -2.33 -4.07 -7.27
CA GLY A 129 -3.12 -3.37 -6.24
C GLY A 129 -3.91 -4.34 -5.37
N PHE A 130 -4.53 -5.35 -5.99
CA PHE A 130 -5.22 -6.43 -5.28
C PHE A 130 -4.28 -7.22 -4.36
N ALA A 131 -3.09 -7.59 -4.84
CA ALA A 131 -2.13 -8.36 -4.07
C ALA A 131 -1.60 -7.59 -2.85
N ILE A 132 -1.23 -6.32 -3.03
CA ILE A 132 -0.64 -5.48 -1.98
C ILE A 132 -1.65 -5.10 -0.90
N ALA A 133 -2.87 -4.71 -1.28
CA ALA A 133 -3.84 -4.20 -0.33
C ALA A 133 -4.25 -5.24 0.73
N ASN A 134 -4.21 -6.53 0.39
CA ASN A 134 -4.47 -7.61 1.34
C ASN A 134 -3.38 -7.77 2.42
N LEU A 135 -2.17 -7.30 2.17
CA LEU A 135 -1.05 -7.45 3.13
C LEU A 135 -1.21 -6.59 4.36
N VAL A 136 -1.72 -5.38 4.21
CA VAL A 136 -1.81 -4.40 5.31
C VAL A 136 -2.57 -4.96 6.52
N PRO A 137 -3.82 -5.46 6.37
CA PRO A 137 -4.55 -6.02 7.51
C PRO A 137 -3.91 -7.29 8.08
N ILE A 138 -3.26 -8.10 7.25
CA ILE A 138 -2.57 -9.32 7.70
C ILE A 138 -1.38 -8.95 8.57
N ILE A 139 -0.53 -8.02 8.15
CA ILE A 139 0.66 -7.59 8.88
C ILE A 139 0.27 -6.94 10.20
N ILE A 140 -0.72 -6.03 10.21
CA ILE A 140 -1.20 -5.41 11.45
C ILE A 140 -1.69 -6.47 12.42
N ARG A 141 -2.48 -7.44 11.96
CA ARG A 141 -2.98 -8.53 12.80
C ARG A 141 -1.86 -9.38 13.39
N GLN A 142 -0.85 -9.72 12.59
CA GLN A 142 0.30 -10.51 13.04
C GLN A 142 1.19 -9.73 14.02
N ALA A 143 1.41 -8.44 13.77
CA ALA A 143 2.17 -7.58 14.66
C ALA A 143 1.49 -7.44 16.04
N VAL A 144 0.18 -7.21 16.07
CA VAL A 144 -0.59 -7.12 17.31
C VAL A 144 -0.55 -8.44 18.10
N LYS A 145 -0.58 -9.59 17.42
CA LYS A 145 -0.47 -10.91 18.09
C LYS A 145 0.89 -11.17 18.72
N GLN A 146 1.95 -10.57 18.19
CA GLN A 146 3.35 -10.81 18.61
C GLN A 146 3.94 -9.67 19.44
N SER A 147 3.22 -8.58 19.62
CA SER A 147 3.62 -7.44 20.44
C SER A 147 3.15 -7.58 21.86
N ASN A 148 3.99 -7.14 22.82
CA ASN A 148 3.60 -6.95 24.22
C ASN A 148 3.11 -5.52 24.51
N GLU A 149 3.12 -4.64 23.47
CA GLU A 149 2.58 -3.29 23.57
C GLU A 149 1.04 -3.30 23.54
N SER A 150 0.42 -2.20 23.95
CA SER A 150 -1.02 -2.03 23.79
C SER A 150 -1.40 -2.02 22.29
N ILE A 151 -2.56 -2.57 21.96
CA ILE A 151 -3.04 -2.64 20.56
C ILE A 151 -3.02 -1.27 19.87
N PRO A 152 -3.53 -0.17 20.51
CA PRO A 152 -3.48 1.15 19.89
C PRO A 152 -2.06 1.63 19.60
N MET A 153 -1.12 1.37 20.50
CA MET A 153 0.27 1.79 20.35
C MET A 153 0.96 1.02 19.22
N THR A 154 0.81 -0.32 19.18
CA THR A 154 1.32 -1.16 18.10
C THR A 154 0.81 -0.69 16.74
N VAL A 155 -0.50 -0.47 16.60
CA VAL A 155 -1.11 -0.02 15.34
C VAL A 155 -0.60 1.36 14.94
N THR A 156 -0.52 2.30 15.89
CA THR A 156 -0.01 3.66 15.63
C THR A 156 1.44 3.62 15.16
N ASN A 157 2.30 2.86 15.82
CA ASN A 157 3.71 2.70 15.44
C ASN A 157 3.83 2.12 14.02
N LEU A 158 3.09 1.07 13.72
CA LEU A 158 3.09 0.42 12.41
C LEU A 158 2.65 1.36 11.29
N ILE A 159 1.54 2.07 11.48
CA ILE A 159 1.01 3.01 10.49
C ILE A 159 1.94 4.20 10.30
N THR A 160 2.54 4.73 11.38
CA THR A 160 3.50 5.84 11.28
C THR A 160 4.73 5.45 10.48
N ILE A 161 5.32 4.28 10.76
CA ILE A 161 6.47 3.77 10.00
C ILE A 161 6.06 3.51 8.54
N GLY A 162 4.92 2.88 8.32
CA GLY A 162 4.41 2.60 6.97
C GLY A 162 4.19 3.89 6.16
N LEU A 163 3.46 4.85 6.70
CA LEU A 163 3.15 6.10 6.01
C LEU A 163 4.37 6.96 5.72
N SER A 164 5.42 6.92 6.54
CA SER A 164 6.66 7.65 6.24
C SER A 164 7.27 7.27 4.90
N SER A 165 7.06 6.03 4.45
CA SER A 165 7.55 5.55 3.16
C SER A 165 6.89 6.20 1.95
N THR A 166 5.63 6.63 2.07
CA THR A 166 4.91 7.29 0.96
C THR A 166 5.53 8.62 0.56
N MET A 167 6.30 9.25 1.46
CA MET A 167 7.07 10.45 1.16
C MET A 167 8.50 10.11 0.72
N ILE A 168 9.14 9.14 1.38
CA ILE A 168 10.55 8.81 1.18
C ILE A 168 10.77 8.06 -0.15
N MET A 169 9.96 7.05 -0.44
CA MET A 169 10.19 6.20 -1.62
C MET A 169 9.93 6.91 -2.95
N PRO A 170 8.83 7.65 -3.17
CA PRO A 170 8.63 8.40 -4.42
C PRO A 170 9.72 9.46 -4.64
N ALA A 171 10.15 10.15 -3.58
CA ALA A 171 11.26 11.10 -3.67
C ALA A 171 12.57 10.40 -4.06
N GLY A 172 12.86 9.23 -3.46
CA GLY A 172 14.04 8.43 -3.82
C GLY A 172 14.02 7.99 -5.28
N ILE A 173 12.87 7.53 -5.80
CA ILE A 173 12.71 7.19 -7.23
C ILE A 173 12.92 8.43 -8.11
N GLY A 174 12.42 9.61 -7.69
CA GLY A 174 12.66 10.87 -8.41
C GLY A 174 14.14 11.19 -8.56
N PHE A 175 14.90 11.08 -7.49
CA PHE A 175 16.35 11.26 -7.51
C PHE A 175 17.06 10.26 -8.44
N LEU A 176 16.67 9.00 -8.37
CA LEU A 176 17.23 7.96 -9.24
C LEU A 176 16.89 8.24 -10.72
N ALA A 177 15.65 8.57 -11.02
CA ALA A 177 15.21 8.89 -12.38
C ALA A 177 15.99 10.07 -12.97
N GLU A 178 16.22 11.12 -12.18
CA GLU A 178 17.03 12.26 -12.62
C GLU A 178 18.49 11.88 -12.85
N ALA A 179 19.10 11.13 -11.93
CA ALA A 179 20.48 10.69 -12.05
C ALA A 179 20.69 9.78 -13.27
N TYR A 180 19.77 8.87 -13.56
CA TYR A 180 19.88 7.97 -14.71
C TYR A 180 19.49 8.64 -16.04
N SER A 181 18.55 9.59 -16.06
CA SER A 181 18.20 10.32 -17.28
C SER A 181 19.33 11.26 -17.74
N LEU A 182 20.14 11.76 -16.82
CA LEU A 182 21.32 12.55 -17.13
C LEU A 182 22.46 11.70 -17.72
N THR A 183 22.45 10.38 -17.54
CA THR A 183 23.47 9.47 -18.08
C THR A 183 23.07 8.81 -19.41
N LEU A 184 21.82 8.97 -19.86
CA LEU A 184 21.30 8.38 -21.11
C LEU A 184 21.18 9.42 -22.27
N ASN A 185 21.59 10.66 -22.06
CA ASN A 185 21.80 11.70 -23.07
C ASN A 185 23.31 11.88 -23.33
#